data_f90651af1a35dcf8aea049dd7008eceb
#
_entry.id   f90651af1a35dcf8aea049dd7008eceb
#
_cell.length_a   1.000
_cell.length_b   1.000
_cell.length_c   1.000
_cell.angle_alpha   90.00
_cell.angle_beta   90.00
_cell.angle_gamma   90.00
#
_symmetry.space_group_name_H-M   'P 1'
#
loop_
_entity.id
_entity.type
_entity.pdbx_description
1 polymer ?
#
loop_
_entity_poly.entity_id
_entity_poly.type
_entity_poly.pdbx_seq_one_letter_code
_entity_poly.pdbx_strand_id
1 'polypeptide(L)'
;ADREIPGKNITVNFNSRFKNSKELGFLEQNLFRNRAQKFGKETDNIVIYEGAVAKEELTFAAGEIIRLTRLCGYRYNEIAIVTADMDGYGKLAANILKQNDIPYFLDYKRHVTDNPFIAAINGALGIIESNYSYDSILGFLRTGMSGMEAKILIC
;
A
#
# COMPACT_ATOMS: atom_id res chain seq x y z
N ALA A 1 11.52 9.06 -37.40
CA ALA A 1 12.71 9.92 -37.10
C ALA A 1 12.49 10.42 -35.65
N ASP A 2 13.03 9.68 -34.68
CA ASP A 2 13.02 10.06 -33.28
C ASP A 2 13.96 11.27 -33.11
N ARG A 3 13.39 12.41 -32.74
CA ARG A 3 14.17 13.55 -32.32
C ARG A 3 14.67 13.30 -30.92
N GLU A 4 15.90 12.88 -30.76
CA GLU A 4 16.61 12.99 -29.50
C GLU A 4 16.67 14.45 -29.07
N ILE A 5 15.99 14.79 -28.01
CA ILE A 5 16.14 16.09 -27.36
C ILE A 5 17.43 16.00 -26.54
N PRO A 6 18.48 16.77 -26.85
CA PRO A 6 19.72 16.74 -26.10
C PRO A 6 19.45 17.23 -24.66
N GLY A 7 19.33 16.30 -23.72
CA GLY A 7 19.19 16.59 -22.31
C GLY A 7 20.52 17.08 -21.74
N LYS A 8 20.53 18.24 -21.09
CA LYS A 8 21.68 18.70 -20.33
C LYS A 8 21.66 18.00 -18.97
N ASN A 9 22.62 17.12 -18.70
CA ASN A 9 22.78 16.52 -17.41
C ASN A 9 23.14 17.59 -16.36
N ILE A 10 22.24 17.88 -15.45
CA ILE A 10 22.48 18.78 -14.33
C ILE A 10 22.80 17.92 -13.11
N THR A 11 24.03 17.96 -12.65
CA THR A 11 24.40 17.30 -11.39
C THR A 11 24.11 18.27 -10.23
N VAL A 12 23.14 17.92 -9.41
CA VAL A 12 22.83 18.67 -8.19
C VAL A 12 23.67 18.11 -7.04
N ASN A 13 24.73 18.80 -6.66
CA ASN A 13 25.62 18.40 -5.57
C ASN A 13 25.09 18.80 -4.18
N PHE A 14 23.90 19.37 -4.11
CA PHE A 14 23.32 19.90 -2.90
C PHE A 14 22.08 19.14 -2.50
N ASN A 15 22.15 18.48 -1.36
CA ASN A 15 21.01 17.76 -0.78
C ASN A 15 20.20 18.69 0.13
N SER A 16 19.21 19.38 -0.42
CA SER A 16 18.35 20.29 0.33
C SER A 16 17.34 19.53 1.20
N ARG A 17 16.95 18.32 0.80
CA ARG A 17 15.92 17.52 1.46
C ARG A 17 16.33 17.08 2.86
N PHE A 18 17.57 16.65 3.02
CA PHE A 18 18.10 16.14 4.31
C PHE A 18 19.05 17.12 4.99
N LYS A 19 18.85 18.41 4.77
CA LYS A 19 19.70 19.46 5.34
C LYS A 19 19.79 19.42 6.88
N ASN A 20 18.71 18.98 7.51
CA ASN A 20 18.60 18.91 8.98
C ASN A 20 18.91 17.51 9.54
N SER A 21 19.16 16.49 8.70
CA SER A 21 19.51 15.14 9.14
C SER A 21 20.73 14.64 8.37
N LYS A 22 21.86 14.63 9.06
CA LYS A 22 23.14 14.16 8.49
C LYS A 22 23.09 12.67 8.17
N GLU A 23 22.36 11.92 8.97
CA GLU A 23 22.16 10.45 8.83
C GLU A 23 21.43 10.12 7.55
N LEU A 24 20.33 10.80 7.27
CA LEU A 24 19.55 10.59 6.05
C LEU A 24 20.31 11.05 4.81
N GLY A 25 21.05 12.17 4.91
CA GLY A 25 21.92 12.62 3.84
C GLY A 25 23.04 11.63 3.53
N PHE A 26 23.63 11.04 4.58
CA PHE A 26 24.64 9.99 4.41
C PHE A 26 24.05 8.72 3.80
N LEU A 27 22.86 8.30 4.26
CA LEU A 27 22.16 7.13 3.72
C LEU A 27 21.87 7.31 2.23
N GLU A 28 21.32 8.45 1.81
CA GLU A 28 21.04 8.74 0.41
C GLU A 28 22.29 8.65 -0.47
N GLN A 29 23.43 9.16 0.02
CA GLN A 29 24.67 9.16 -0.73
C GLN A 29 25.32 7.78 -0.85
N ASN A 30 25.08 6.87 0.10
CA ASN A 30 25.77 5.58 0.21
C ASN A 30 24.88 4.38 -0.06
N LEU A 31 23.54 4.52 -0.02
CA LEU A 31 22.61 3.44 -0.27
C LEU A 31 22.79 2.90 -1.70
N PHE A 32 22.83 1.57 -1.85
CA PHE A 32 23.01 0.85 -3.11
C PHE A 32 24.35 1.12 -3.83
N ARG A 33 25.36 1.63 -3.15
CA ARG A 33 26.69 1.78 -3.74
C ARG A 33 27.57 0.59 -3.42
N ASN A 34 28.41 0.15 -4.40
CA ASN A 34 29.30 -1.01 -4.27
C ASN A 34 30.35 -0.87 -3.14
N ARG A 35 30.61 0.34 -2.66
CA ARG A 35 31.51 0.64 -1.53
C ARG A 35 30.73 1.41 -0.49
N ALA A 36 29.84 0.73 0.24
CA ALA A 36 29.11 1.34 1.32
C ALA A 36 30.09 1.76 2.44
N GLN A 37 30.03 3.03 2.80
CA GLN A 37 30.74 3.55 3.97
C GLN A 37 29.88 3.36 5.21
N LYS A 38 30.50 3.25 6.37
CA LYS A 38 29.78 3.19 7.66
C LYS A 38 29.57 4.58 8.20
N PHE A 39 28.35 4.87 8.65
CA PHE A 39 28.08 6.07 9.42
C PHE A 39 28.68 5.90 10.82
N GLY A 40 29.68 6.70 11.15
CA GLY A 40 30.51 6.53 12.37
C GLY A 40 29.89 7.05 13.67
N LYS A 41 28.57 7.32 13.69
CA LYS A 41 27.85 7.83 14.85
C LYS A 41 26.58 7.04 15.09
N GLU A 42 26.18 6.93 16.34
CA GLU A 42 24.84 6.44 16.69
C GLU A 42 23.79 7.45 16.22
N THR A 43 22.64 6.95 15.81
CA THR A 43 21.53 7.77 15.33
C THR A 43 20.20 7.20 15.80
N ASP A 44 19.34 8.08 16.29
CA ASP A 44 17.96 7.78 16.69
C ASP A 44 16.95 8.08 15.57
N ASN A 45 17.43 8.65 14.45
CA ASN A 45 16.56 9.04 13.33
C ASN A 45 16.25 7.90 12.34
N ILE A 46 16.93 6.77 12.49
CA ILE A 46 16.74 5.58 11.65
C ILE A 46 16.57 4.38 12.56
N VAL A 47 15.40 3.76 12.49
CA VAL A 47 15.08 2.55 13.24
C VAL A 47 14.82 1.43 12.24
N ILE A 48 15.40 0.25 12.48
CA ILE A 48 15.13 -0.97 11.73
C ILE A 48 14.40 -1.91 12.66
N TYR A 49 13.24 -2.38 12.22
CA TYR A 49 12.44 -3.36 12.94
C TYR A 49 12.10 -4.52 11.99
N GLU A 50 12.22 -5.74 12.48
CA GLU A 50 11.84 -6.96 11.78
C GLU A 50 10.79 -7.69 12.63
N GLY A 51 9.60 -7.87 12.08
CA GLY A 51 8.54 -8.66 12.67
C GLY A 51 8.51 -10.07 12.09
N ALA A 52 8.08 -11.06 12.87
CA ALA A 52 7.91 -12.42 12.38
C ALA A 52 6.79 -12.55 11.32
N VAL A 53 5.83 -11.63 11.36
CA VAL A 53 4.70 -11.55 10.41
C VAL A 53 4.36 -10.08 10.11
N ALA A 54 3.80 -9.83 8.94
CA ALA A 54 3.40 -8.48 8.50
C ALA A 54 2.51 -7.73 9.51
N LYS A 55 1.71 -8.46 10.30
CA LYS A 55 0.89 -7.88 11.36
C LYS A 55 1.72 -7.22 12.45
N GLU A 56 2.83 -7.82 12.85
CA GLU A 56 3.71 -7.26 13.88
C GLU A 56 4.42 -6.02 13.38
N GLU A 57 4.90 -6.03 12.13
CA GLU A 57 5.51 -4.87 11.49
C GLU A 57 4.56 -3.67 11.46
N LEU A 58 3.33 -3.90 11.04
CA LEU A 58 2.32 -2.85 10.99
C LEU A 58 1.85 -2.40 12.37
N THR A 59 1.83 -3.30 13.36
CA THR A 59 1.52 -2.94 14.75
C THR A 59 2.62 -2.07 15.33
N PHE A 60 3.89 -2.40 15.06
CA PHE A 60 5.02 -1.57 15.44
C PHE A 60 4.95 -0.19 14.76
N ALA A 61 4.67 -0.15 13.44
CA ALA A 61 4.52 1.10 12.70
C ALA A 61 3.39 1.98 13.27
N ALA A 62 2.25 1.39 13.63
CA ALA A 62 1.14 2.10 14.27
C ALA A 62 1.56 2.69 15.64
N GLY A 63 2.30 1.92 16.44
CA GLY A 63 2.87 2.39 17.70
C GLY A 63 3.81 3.58 17.51
N GLU A 64 4.69 3.53 16.50
CA GLU A 64 5.59 4.62 16.15
C GLU A 64 4.84 5.88 15.67
N ILE A 65 3.79 5.73 14.88
CA ILE A 65 2.94 6.85 14.48
C ILE A 65 2.34 7.54 15.71
N ILE A 66 1.82 6.77 16.65
CA ILE A 66 1.25 7.30 17.90
C ILE A 66 2.34 8.01 18.72
N ARG A 67 3.53 7.42 18.83
CA ARG A 67 4.66 8.03 19.53
C ARG A 67 5.08 9.37 18.89
N LEU A 68 5.24 9.38 17.57
CA LEU A 68 5.63 10.58 16.83
C LEU A 68 4.60 11.69 16.95
N THR A 69 3.32 11.37 16.88
CA THR A 69 2.26 12.38 16.97
C THR A 69 2.07 12.90 18.38
N ARG A 70 2.11 12.03 19.41
CA ARG A 70 1.84 12.43 20.81
C ARG A 70 3.06 13.03 21.52
N LEU A 71 4.26 12.52 21.23
CA LEU A 71 5.46 12.89 21.96
C LEU A 71 6.39 13.82 21.17
N CYS A 72 6.41 13.70 19.83
CA CYS A 72 7.33 14.47 19.00
C CYS A 72 6.63 15.62 18.23
N GLY A 73 5.31 15.77 18.37
CA GLY A 73 4.54 16.87 17.77
C GLY A 73 4.32 16.78 16.26
N TYR A 74 4.56 15.60 15.64
CA TYR A 74 4.26 15.38 14.24
C TYR A 74 2.75 15.35 13.99
N ARG A 75 2.34 15.77 12.82
CA ARG A 75 0.95 15.64 12.34
C ARG A 75 0.81 14.37 11.51
N TYR A 76 -0.36 13.76 11.50
CA TYR A 76 -0.62 12.55 10.72
C TYR A 76 -0.34 12.72 9.22
N ASN A 77 -0.56 13.91 8.66
CA ASN A 77 -0.28 14.21 7.25
C ASN A 77 1.22 14.40 6.93
N GLU A 78 2.08 14.38 7.94
CA GLU A 78 3.54 14.44 7.77
C GLU A 78 4.19 13.06 7.82
N ILE A 79 3.38 12.01 8.05
CA ILE A 79 3.85 10.63 8.19
C ILE A 79 3.32 9.79 7.03
N ALA A 80 4.18 8.98 6.43
CA ALA A 80 3.81 8.05 5.37
C ALA A 80 4.34 6.64 5.66
N ILE A 81 3.51 5.64 5.36
CA ILE A 81 3.90 4.23 5.27
C ILE A 81 4.03 3.90 3.79
N VAL A 82 5.17 3.36 3.39
CA VAL A 82 5.43 2.97 2.00
C VAL A 82 5.69 1.47 1.94
N THR A 83 4.99 0.78 1.06
CA THR A 83 5.19 -0.65 0.81
C THR A 83 5.22 -0.93 -0.68
N ALA A 84 5.98 -1.93 -1.10
CA ALA A 84 5.96 -2.46 -2.46
C ALA A 84 4.82 -3.47 -2.68
N ASP A 85 4.28 -4.06 -1.60
CA ASP A 85 3.19 -5.04 -1.63
C ASP A 85 1.91 -4.45 -1.01
N MET A 86 1.14 -3.74 -1.82
CA MET A 86 -0.15 -3.19 -1.39
C MET A 86 -1.25 -4.25 -1.24
N ASP A 87 -1.17 -5.37 -1.97
CA ASP A 87 -2.17 -6.43 -1.90
C ASP A 87 -2.09 -7.18 -0.56
N GLY A 88 -0.86 -7.48 -0.10
CA GLY A 88 -0.61 -8.12 1.18
C GLY A 88 -0.79 -7.19 2.37
N TYR A 89 -0.28 -5.98 2.29
CA TYR A 89 -0.25 -5.05 3.42
C TYR A 89 -1.45 -4.11 3.52
N GLY A 90 -2.08 -3.73 2.40
CA GLY A 90 -3.07 -2.64 2.37
C GLY A 90 -4.29 -2.88 3.26
N LYS A 91 -4.94 -4.05 3.16
CA LYS A 91 -6.11 -4.39 3.98
C LYS A 91 -5.74 -4.53 5.46
N LEU A 92 -4.58 -5.12 5.73
CA LEU A 92 -4.08 -5.32 7.08
C LEU A 92 -3.73 -3.99 7.74
N ALA A 93 -3.05 -3.10 7.01
CA ALA A 93 -2.74 -1.75 7.46
C ALA A 93 -4.02 -0.95 7.78
N ALA A 94 -5.03 -0.98 6.88
CA ALA A 94 -6.31 -0.33 7.12
C ALA A 94 -6.96 -0.78 8.44
N ASN A 95 -6.96 -2.08 8.70
CA ASN A 95 -7.55 -2.63 9.92
C ASN A 95 -6.78 -2.20 11.17
N ILE A 96 -5.44 -2.28 11.16
CA ILE A 96 -4.60 -1.92 12.30
C ILE A 96 -4.68 -0.43 12.59
N LEU A 97 -4.60 0.43 11.56
CA LEU A 97 -4.71 1.87 11.72
C LEU A 97 -6.09 2.27 12.28
N LYS A 98 -7.16 1.64 11.77
CA LYS A 98 -8.52 1.86 12.27
C LYS A 98 -8.69 1.41 13.74
N GLN A 99 -8.13 0.26 14.13
CA GLN A 99 -8.17 -0.24 15.51
C GLN A 99 -7.45 0.68 16.50
N ASN A 100 -6.48 1.47 16.02
CA ASN A 100 -5.72 2.42 16.81
C ASN A 100 -6.20 3.88 16.65
N ASP A 101 -7.36 4.10 16.03
CA ASP A 101 -7.94 5.43 15.77
C ASP A 101 -6.97 6.39 15.02
N ILE A 102 -6.10 5.83 14.17
CA ILE A 102 -5.17 6.59 13.35
C ILE A 102 -5.88 6.95 12.03
N PRO A 103 -6.07 8.24 11.72
CA PRO A 103 -6.60 8.66 10.44
C PRO A 103 -5.60 8.33 9.32
N TYR A 104 -6.08 7.72 8.24
CA TYR A 104 -5.23 7.30 7.14
C TYR A 104 -5.89 7.52 5.77
N PHE A 105 -5.07 7.66 4.77
CA PHE A 105 -5.42 7.58 3.36
C PHE A 105 -4.63 6.44 2.72
N LEU A 106 -5.31 5.55 2.00
CA LEU A 106 -4.68 4.46 1.25
C LEU A 106 -4.77 4.76 -0.24
N ASP A 107 -3.61 4.93 -0.87
CA ASP A 107 -3.51 5.00 -2.34
C ASP A 107 -3.53 3.58 -2.92
N TYR A 108 -4.72 2.98 -2.93
CA TYR A 108 -4.95 1.63 -3.42
C TYR A 108 -5.92 1.65 -4.60
N LYS A 109 -5.45 1.22 -5.76
CA LYS A 109 -6.28 1.04 -6.94
C LYS A 109 -7.10 -0.24 -6.77
N ARG A 110 -8.38 -0.11 -6.48
CA ARG A 110 -9.30 -1.24 -6.50
C ARG A 110 -9.65 -1.56 -7.95
N HIS A 111 -9.57 -2.83 -8.32
CA HIS A 111 -10.11 -3.26 -9.60
C HIS A 111 -11.63 -3.05 -9.60
N VAL A 112 -12.14 -2.47 -10.67
CA VAL A 112 -13.58 -2.24 -10.84
C VAL A 112 -14.35 -3.57 -10.80
N THR A 113 -13.71 -4.65 -11.22
CA THR A 113 -14.24 -6.03 -11.21
C THR A 113 -14.52 -6.56 -9.79
N ASP A 114 -13.89 -6.00 -8.75
CA ASP A 114 -14.14 -6.39 -7.35
C ASP A 114 -15.45 -5.80 -6.81
N ASN A 115 -16.11 -4.94 -7.58
CA ASN A 115 -17.41 -4.39 -7.21
C ASN A 115 -18.49 -5.45 -7.48
N PRO A 116 -19.32 -5.83 -6.47
CA PRO A 116 -20.37 -6.83 -6.63
C PRO A 116 -21.36 -6.51 -7.77
N PHE A 117 -21.63 -5.24 -8.01
CA PHE A 117 -22.50 -4.79 -9.10
C PHE A 117 -21.88 -5.10 -10.47
N ILE A 118 -20.58 -4.80 -10.63
CA ILE A 118 -19.86 -5.12 -11.88
C ILE A 118 -19.74 -6.64 -12.07
N ALA A 119 -19.49 -7.37 -10.98
CA ALA A 119 -19.48 -8.84 -11.01
C ALA A 119 -20.84 -9.40 -11.43
N ALA A 120 -21.95 -8.82 -10.98
CA ALA A 120 -23.29 -9.22 -11.41
C ALA A 120 -23.54 -8.94 -12.90
N ILE A 121 -23.16 -7.78 -13.41
CA ILE A 121 -23.28 -7.45 -14.84
C ILE A 121 -22.46 -8.44 -15.68
N ASN A 122 -21.18 -8.63 -15.32
CA ASN A 122 -20.31 -9.58 -16.03
C ASN A 122 -20.84 -11.01 -15.95
N GLY A 123 -21.38 -11.42 -14.79
CA GLY A 123 -22.02 -12.72 -14.61
C GLY A 123 -23.25 -12.88 -15.50
N ALA A 124 -24.11 -11.87 -15.59
CA ALA A 124 -25.30 -11.90 -16.46
C ALA A 124 -24.94 -12.01 -17.95
N LEU A 125 -23.91 -11.25 -18.40
CA LEU A 125 -23.39 -11.36 -19.76
C LEU A 125 -22.74 -12.72 -20.01
N GLY A 126 -21.97 -13.24 -19.03
CA GLY A 126 -21.35 -14.57 -19.11
C GLY A 126 -22.36 -15.71 -19.22
N ILE A 127 -23.55 -15.58 -18.66
CA ILE A 127 -24.64 -16.58 -18.85
C ILE A 127 -25.01 -16.70 -20.33
N ILE A 128 -25.16 -15.59 -21.03
CA ILE A 128 -25.52 -15.54 -22.43
C ILE A 128 -24.37 -16.10 -23.29
N GLU A 129 -23.15 -15.65 -23.01
CA GLU A 129 -21.93 -16.06 -23.74
C GLU A 129 -21.67 -17.57 -23.61
N SER A 130 -21.89 -18.14 -22.44
CA SER A 130 -21.67 -19.56 -22.14
C SER A 130 -22.88 -20.46 -22.49
N ASN A 131 -23.86 -19.90 -23.17
CA ASN A 131 -25.11 -20.61 -23.53
C ASN A 131 -25.81 -21.25 -22.31
N TYR A 132 -25.96 -20.44 -21.23
CA TYR A 132 -26.63 -20.84 -19.99
C TYR A 132 -25.92 -21.98 -19.24
N SER A 133 -24.60 -22.01 -19.22
CA SER A 133 -23.89 -23.03 -18.47
C SER A 133 -24.20 -22.95 -16.96
N TYR A 134 -24.19 -24.11 -16.31
CA TYR A 134 -24.47 -24.21 -14.85
C TYR A 134 -23.55 -23.34 -14.04
N ASP A 135 -22.25 -23.33 -14.36
CA ASP A 135 -21.23 -22.54 -13.59
C ASP A 135 -21.44 -21.04 -13.76
N SER A 136 -21.83 -20.53 -14.92
CA SER A 136 -22.09 -19.12 -15.16
C SER A 136 -23.34 -18.65 -14.41
N ILE A 137 -24.40 -19.46 -14.38
CA ILE A 137 -25.63 -19.18 -13.63
C ILE A 137 -25.31 -19.14 -12.12
N LEU A 138 -24.60 -20.12 -11.60
CA LEU A 138 -24.21 -20.13 -10.19
C LEU A 138 -23.30 -18.96 -9.83
N GLY A 139 -22.36 -18.61 -10.72
CA GLY A 139 -21.49 -17.45 -10.55
C GLY A 139 -22.30 -16.15 -10.39
N PHE A 140 -23.29 -15.95 -11.26
CA PHE A 140 -24.20 -14.78 -11.16
C PHE A 140 -25.02 -14.80 -9.86
N LEU A 141 -25.61 -15.95 -9.50
CA LEU A 141 -26.42 -16.06 -8.27
C LEU A 141 -25.61 -15.77 -7.01
N ARG A 142 -24.34 -16.18 -6.96
CA ARG A 142 -23.41 -15.91 -5.84
C ARG A 142 -23.10 -14.43 -5.64
N THR A 143 -23.34 -13.57 -6.62
CA THR A 143 -23.17 -12.10 -6.44
C THR A 143 -24.20 -11.51 -5.48
N GLY A 144 -25.28 -12.23 -5.16
CA GLY A 144 -26.38 -11.77 -4.32
C GLY A 144 -27.27 -10.70 -4.96
N MET A 145 -27.03 -10.36 -6.23
CA MET A 145 -27.76 -9.31 -6.94
C MET A 145 -28.91 -9.85 -7.82
N SER A 146 -29.19 -11.14 -7.73
CA SER A 146 -30.27 -11.80 -8.50
C SER A 146 -31.69 -11.50 -7.98
N GLY A 147 -31.82 -10.84 -6.82
CA GLY A 147 -33.12 -10.63 -6.16
C GLY A 147 -33.72 -11.90 -5.54
N MET A 148 -33.02 -13.05 -5.61
CA MET A 148 -33.45 -14.30 -4.98
C MET A 148 -33.02 -14.35 -3.51
N GLU A 149 -33.91 -14.79 -2.63
CA GLU A 149 -33.55 -15.04 -1.23
C GLU A 149 -32.51 -16.17 -1.11
N ALA A 150 -31.51 -15.99 -0.25
CA ALA A 150 -30.39 -16.91 -0.05
C ALA A 150 -30.77 -18.35 0.36
N LYS A 151 -32.04 -18.61 0.67
CA LYS A 151 -32.56 -19.94 1.05
C LYS A 151 -32.48 -20.99 -0.05
N ILE A 152 -32.30 -20.59 -1.32
CA ILE A 152 -32.29 -21.51 -2.46
C ILE A 152 -30.88 -22.02 -2.80
N LEU A 153 -29.83 -21.46 -2.19
CA LEU A 153 -28.43 -21.77 -2.52
C LEU A 153 -27.77 -22.86 -1.67
N ILE A 154 -28.53 -23.54 -0.81
CA ILE A 154 -28.04 -24.64 0.03
C ILE A 154 -28.80 -25.92 -0.39
N CYS A 155 -28.37 -26.52 -1.45
CA CYS A 155 -28.62 -27.92 -1.81
C CYS A 155 -27.33 -28.53 -2.33
#